data_7842e5c4bc99991d8571a6683f22610b
#
_entry.id   7842e5c4bc99991d8571a6683f22610b
#
_cell.length_a   1.000
_cell.length_b   1.000
_cell.length_c   1.000
_cell.angle_alpha   90.00
_cell.angle_beta   90.00
_cell.angle_gamma   90.00
#
_symmetry.space_group_name_H-M   'P 1'
#
loop_
_entity.id
_entity.type
_entity.pdbx_description
1 polymer ?
#
loop_
_entity_poly.entity_id
_entity_poly.type
_entity_poly.pdbx_seq_one_letter_code
_entity_poly.pdbx_strand_id
1 'polypeptide(L)'
;MSLQYSPNNNPRVIIIQKLYGKFFNKDEELTFPKHRYKKFIKDVVNGTLERNELITEELENRLKEDLILSHLDKLFQVIIKCAVFEFLYRPKTPSKIIIKEYLTASNSFLNISNTWSGDSHGRVAGSRLTIR
;
A
#
# COMPACT_ATOMS: atom_id res chain seq x y z
N MET A 1 17.76 10.73 -6.85
CA MET A 1 17.35 10.77 -7.12
C MET A 1 16.63 10.82 -7.26
N SER A 2 16.41 11.07 -7.45
CA SER A 2 15.52 11.05 -7.31
C SER A 2 14.76 10.68 -8.20
N LEU A 3 14.32 9.68 -8.25
CA LEU A 3 13.43 9.27 -9.09
C LEU A 3 12.20 9.91 -8.80
N GLN A 4 11.64 10.55 -9.75
CA GLN A 4 10.41 11.15 -9.54
C GLN A 4 9.47 10.55 -10.47
N TYR A 5 8.34 10.10 -10.03
CA TYR A 5 7.28 9.53 -10.84
C TYR A 5 6.07 10.39 -10.68
N SER A 6 5.33 10.61 -11.74
CA SER A 6 4.00 11.17 -11.58
C SER A 6 3.21 10.15 -10.78
N PRO A 7 2.18 10.53 -10.08
CA PRO A 7 1.39 9.57 -9.33
C PRO A 7 0.92 8.41 -10.16
N ASN A 8 0.58 8.64 -11.41
CA ASN A 8 0.10 7.59 -12.26
C ASN A 8 1.16 6.61 -12.64
N ASN A 9 2.42 7.00 -12.55
CA ASN A 9 3.51 6.17 -13.00
C ASN A 9 4.35 5.59 -11.88
N ASN A 10 4.01 5.89 -10.64
CA ASN A 10 4.74 5.37 -9.51
C ASN A 10 4.42 3.88 -9.37
N PRO A 11 5.41 3.00 -9.42
CA PRO A 11 5.11 1.56 -9.40
C PRO A 11 4.39 1.13 -8.13
N ARG A 12 4.67 1.74 -7.00
CA ARG A 12 4.01 1.33 -5.78
C ARG A 12 2.59 1.84 -5.69
N VAL A 13 2.27 2.96 -6.33
CA VAL A 13 0.88 3.39 -6.45
C VAL A 13 0.11 2.36 -7.27
N ILE A 14 0.69 1.89 -8.36
CA ILE A 14 0.04 0.88 -9.21
C ILE A 14 -0.16 -0.41 -8.42
N ILE A 15 0.85 -0.83 -7.66
CA ILE A 15 0.74 -2.03 -6.85
C ILE A 15 -0.42 -1.91 -5.87
N ILE A 16 -0.51 -0.78 -5.18
CA ILE A 16 -1.57 -0.57 -4.20
C ILE A 16 -2.93 -0.59 -4.87
N GLN A 17 -3.06 0.04 -6.01
CA GLN A 17 -4.33 0.05 -6.74
C GLN A 17 -4.75 -1.35 -7.15
N LYS A 18 -3.81 -2.15 -7.68
CA LYS A 18 -4.14 -3.49 -8.11
C LYS A 18 -4.54 -4.38 -6.95
N LEU A 19 -3.81 -4.28 -5.85
CA LEU A 19 -4.10 -5.09 -4.69
C LEU A 19 -5.40 -4.68 -4.03
N TYR A 20 -5.66 -3.38 -3.94
CA TYR A 20 -6.92 -2.91 -3.36
C TYR A 20 -8.09 -3.48 -4.18
N GLY A 21 -7.99 -3.39 -5.49
CA GLY A 21 -9.05 -3.92 -6.33
C GLY A 21 -9.23 -5.42 -6.13
N LYS A 22 -8.12 -6.16 -6.07
CA LYS A 22 -8.22 -7.60 -5.95
C LYS A 22 -8.71 -8.06 -4.58
N PHE A 23 -8.30 -7.38 -3.51
CA PHE A 23 -8.72 -7.77 -2.17
C PHE A 23 -10.19 -7.45 -1.91
N PHE A 24 -10.69 -6.37 -2.49
CA PHE A 24 -12.05 -5.96 -2.18
C PHE A 24 -13.02 -6.11 -3.34
N ASN A 25 -12.54 -6.68 -4.44
CA ASN A 25 -13.41 -7.03 -5.56
C ASN A 25 -12.76 -8.24 -6.22
N LYS A 26 -13.03 -9.42 -5.69
CA LYS A 26 -12.37 -10.63 -6.14
C LYS A 26 -12.61 -10.97 -7.59
N ASP A 27 -13.70 -10.46 -8.15
CA ASP A 27 -13.99 -10.77 -9.55
C ASP A 27 -13.22 -9.88 -10.50
N GLU A 28 -12.54 -8.87 -9.97
CA GLU A 28 -11.81 -7.98 -10.84
C GLU A 28 -10.66 -8.72 -11.50
N GLU A 29 -10.52 -8.55 -12.79
CA GLU A 29 -9.47 -9.20 -13.51
C GLU A 29 -8.16 -8.50 -13.24
N LEU A 30 -7.11 -9.25 -12.97
CA LEU A 30 -5.83 -8.67 -12.65
C LEU A 30 -5.02 -8.46 -13.91
N THR A 31 -4.91 -7.22 -14.31
CA THR A 31 -4.11 -6.87 -15.48
C THR A 31 -3.02 -5.92 -15.08
N PHE A 32 -1.98 -5.83 -15.88
CA PHE A 32 -0.86 -4.96 -15.56
C PHE A 32 -0.54 -4.03 -16.72
N PRO A 33 -0.33 -2.75 -16.43
CA PRO A 33 -0.04 -1.80 -17.49
C PRO A 33 1.36 -1.98 -18.05
N LYS A 34 1.59 -1.40 -19.19
CA LYS A 34 2.90 -1.36 -19.75
C LYS A 34 3.69 -0.41 -18.87
N HIS A 35 4.82 -0.84 -18.35
CA HIS A 35 5.55 -0.03 -17.40
C HIS A 35 6.98 -0.51 -17.35
N ARG A 36 7.93 0.40 -17.12
CA ARG A 36 9.32 0.02 -17.09
C ARG A 36 9.60 -0.93 -15.91
N TYR A 37 8.83 -0.85 -14.85
CA TYR A 37 8.99 -1.74 -13.72
C TYR A 37 7.88 -2.78 -13.64
N LYS A 38 7.39 -3.20 -14.78
CA LYS A 38 6.27 -4.14 -14.82
C LYS A 38 6.56 -5.42 -14.07
N LYS A 39 7.79 -5.95 -14.20
CA LYS A 39 8.13 -7.18 -13.51
C LYS A 39 8.05 -7.00 -12.00
N PHE A 40 8.58 -5.91 -11.49
CA PHE A 40 8.53 -5.60 -10.08
C PHE A 40 7.08 -5.49 -9.61
N ILE A 41 6.25 -4.78 -10.37
CA ILE A 41 4.85 -4.62 -10.03
C ILE A 41 4.16 -5.98 -9.95
N LYS A 42 4.37 -6.82 -10.95
CA LYS A 42 3.76 -8.14 -10.95
C LYS A 42 4.26 -8.99 -9.80
N ASP A 43 5.55 -8.93 -9.51
CA ASP A 43 6.12 -9.73 -8.45
C ASP A 43 5.53 -9.35 -7.09
N VAL A 44 5.41 -8.07 -6.82
CA VAL A 44 4.88 -7.63 -5.54
C VAL A 44 3.39 -7.91 -5.43
N VAL A 45 2.63 -7.64 -6.50
CA VAL A 45 1.18 -7.88 -6.47
C VAL A 45 0.91 -9.37 -6.27
N ASN A 46 1.51 -10.20 -7.11
CA ASN A 46 1.25 -11.62 -7.04
C ASN A 46 1.79 -12.23 -5.76
N GLY A 47 2.96 -11.78 -5.33
CA GLY A 47 3.56 -12.30 -4.10
C GLY A 47 2.74 -11.95 -2.88
N THR A 48 2.22 -10.72 -2.82
CA THR A 48 1.40 -10.31 -1.69
C THR A 48 0.10 -11.11 -1.66
N LEU A 49 -0.48 -11.34 -2.82
CA LEU A 49 -1.70 -12.15 -2.87
C LEU A 49 -1.43 -13.59 -2.45
N GLU A 50 -0.36 -14.18 -2.92
CA GLU A 50 -0.05 -15.54 -2.59
C GLU A 50 0.26 -15.72 -1.12
N ARG A 51 0.87 -14.73 -0.51
CA ARG A 51 1.29 -14.83 0.87
C ARG A 51 0.43 -14.02 1.82
N ASN A 52 -0.77 -13.68 1.38
CA ASN A 52 -1.63 -12.82 2.17
C ASN A 52 -1.87 -13.36 3.59
N GLU A 53 -2.07 -14.66 3.71
CA GLU A 53 -2.32 -15.23 5.04
C GLU A 53 -1.10 -15.14 5.93
N LEU A 54 0.07 -15.42 5.37
CA LEU A 54 1.30 -15.33 6.16
C LEU A 54 1.59 -13.90 6.56
N ILE A 55 1.37 -12.97 5.65
CA ILE A 55 1.61 -11.56 5.93
C ILE A 55 0.65 -11.08 7.00
N THR A 56 -0.62 -11.46 6.90
CA THR A 56 -1.62 -11.07 7.88
C THR A 56 -1.24 -11.62 9.26
N GLU A 57 -0.80 -12.85 9.30
CA GLU A 57 -0.41 -13.46 10.56
C GLU A 57 0.78 -12.73 11.18
N GLU A 58 1.77 -12.41 10.37
CA GLU A 58 2.93 -11.67 10.85
C GLU A 58 2.53 -10.32 11.40
N LEU A 59 1.66 -9.63 10.70
CA LEU A 59 1.22 -8.33 11.15
C LEU A 59 0.45 -8.43 12.47
N GLU A 60 -0.45 -9.38 12.57
CA GLU A 60 -1.25 -9.52 13.77
C GLU A 60 -0.38 -9.88 14.96
N ASN A 61 0.67 -10.66 14.75
CA ASN A 61 1.56 -11.02 15.83
C ASN A 61 2.38 -9.83 16.33
N ARG A 62 2.57 -8.83 15.51
CA ARG A 62 3.41 -7.72 15.85
C ARG A 62 2.66 -6.45 16.23
N LEU A 63 1.36 -6.39 15.95
CA LEU A 63 0.59 -5.22 16.31
C LEU A 63 0.30 -5.23 17.80
N LYS A 64 0.14 -4.05 18.35
CA LYS A 64 -0.17 -3.96 19.76
C LYS A 64 -1.58 -4.44 20.00
N GLU A 65 -1.86 -4.84 21.22
CA GLU A 65 -3.15 -5.38 21.56
C GLU A 65 -4.30 -4.51 21.16
N ASP A 66 -4.14 -3.23 21.29
CA ASP A 66 -5.25 -2.34 20.99
C ASP A 66 -5.32 -1.93 19.52
N LEU A 67 -4.47 -2.52 18.68
CA LEU A 67 -4.48 -2.17 17.27
C LEU A 67 -4.79 -3.43 16.48
N ILE A 68 -5.98 -3.48 15.93
CA ILE A 68 -6.45 -4.65 15.21
C ILE A 68 -6.43 -4.37 13.71
N LEU A 69 -5.72 -5.19 12.97
CA LEU A 69 -5.52 -4.97 11.54
C LEU A 69 -6.84 -4.78 10.80
N SER A 70 -7.82 -5.61 11.08
CA SER A 70 -9.07 -5.53 10.33
C SER A 70 -9.86 -4.26 10.61
N HIS A 71 -9.50 -3.52 11.66
CA HIS A 71 -10.18 -2.27 11.96
C HIS A 71 -9.53 -1.09 11.27
N LEU A 72 -8.39 -1.30 10.63
CA LEU A 72 -7.73 -0.21 9.92
C LEU A 72 -8.44 0.05 8.60
N ASP A 73 -8.28 1.24 8.10
CA ASP A 73 -8.82 1.59 6.81
C ASP A 73 -8.33 0.58 5.76
N LYS A 74 -9.20 0.19 4.85
CA LYS A 74 -8.87 -0.81 3.85
C LYS A 74 -7.64 -0.45 3.02
N LEU A 75 -7.55 0.80 2.63
CA LEU A 75 -6.41 1.21 1.84
C LEU A 75 -5.13 1.08 2.66
N PHE A 76 -5.19 1.45 3.92
CA PHE A 76 -4.04 1.36 4.78
C PHE A 76 -3.63 -0.10 4.99
N GLN A 77 -4.60 -1.00 5.11
CA GLN A 77 -4.28 -2.42 5.21
C GLN A 77 -3.49 -2.90 4.01
N VAL A 78 -3.90 -2.46 2.81
CA VAL A 78 -3.21 -2.86 1.59
C VAL A 78 -1.79 -2.32 1.58
N ILE A 79 -1.63 -1.07 1.95
CA ILE A 79 -0.31 -0.45 1.95
C ILE A 79 0.64 -1.18 2.90
N ILE A 80 0.15 -1.50 4.09
CA ILE A 80 0.97 -2.20 5.06
C ILE A 80 1.35 -3.58 4.55
N LYS A 81 0.41 -4.29 3.95
CA LYS A 81 0.70 -5.63 3.45
C LYS A 81 1.76 -5.62 2.35
N CYS A 82 1.69 -4.63 1.46
CA CYS A 82 2.69 -4.51 0.42
C CYS A 82 4.07 -4.26 1.01
N ALA A 83 4.14 -3.38 1.99
CA ALA A 83 5.40 -3.04 2.61
C ALA A 83 5.99 -4.26 3.32
N VAL A 84 5.15 -5.01 4.01
CA VAL A 84 5.62 -6.21 4.71
C VAL A 84 6.12 -7.24 3.71
N PHE A 85 5.42 -7.38 2.58
CA PHE A 85 5.88 -8.30 1.56
C PHE A 85 7.31 -7.94 1.12
N GLU A 86 7.56 -6.67 0.88
CA GLU A 86 8.89 -6.25 0.45
C GLU A 86 9.92 -6.46 1.55
N PHE A 87 9.57 -6.19 2.80
CA PHE A 87 10.50 -6.43 3.91
C PHE A 87 10.91 -7.90 3.97
N LEU A 88 9.95 -8.78 3.83
CA LEU A 88 10.21 -10.20 4.04
C LEU A 88 10.76 -10.92 2.81
N TYR A 89 10.31 -10.52 1.65
CA TYR A 89 10.61 -11.29 0.45
C TYR A 89 11.46 -10.56 -0.58
N ARG A 90 11.81 -9.33 -0.31
CA ARG A 90 12.72 -8.60 -1.19
C ARG A 90 13.80 -7.92 -0.34
N PRO A 91 14.63 -8.71 0.32
CA PRO A 91 15.57 -8.17 1.30
C PRO A 91 16.66 -7.27 0.71
N LYS A 92 16.85 -7.29 -0.59
CA LYS A 92 17.84 -6.42 -1.19
C LYS A 92 17.46 -4.97 -1.14
N THR A 93 16.18 -4.66 -0.99
CA THR A 93 15.74 -3.29 -0.88
C THR A 93 15.84 -2.87 0.59
N PRO A 94 16.60 -1.84 0.91
CA PRO A 94 16.73 -1.43 2.30
C PRO A 94 15.39 -0.99 2.89
N SER A 95 15.18 -1.29 4.16
CA SER A 95 13.89 -0.97 4.78
C SER A 95 13.57 0.52 4.77
N LYS A 96 14.59 1.37 4.88
CA LYS A 96 14.35 2.80 4.80
C LYS A 96 13.75 3.20 3.47
N ILE A 97 14.21 2.56 2.41
CA ILE A 97 13.69 2.86 1.09
C ILE A 97 12.25 2.37 0.96
N ILE A 98 11.97 1.17 1.47
CA ILE A 98 10.63 0.64 1.42
C ILE A 98 9.66 1.58 2.12
N ILE A 99 10.00 2.02 3.31
CA ILE A 99 9.14 2.91 4.08
C ILE A 99 8.94 4.22 3.34
N LYS A 100 10.02 4.81 2.85
CA LYS A 100 9.95 6.08 2.17
C LYS A 100 9.06 5.97 0.92
N GLU A 101 9.24 4.90 0.16
CA GLU A 101 8.49 4.76 -1.08
C GLU A 101 7.01 4.53 -0.83
N TYR A 102 6.65 3.80 0.22
CA TYR A 102 5.23 3.60 0.51
C TYR A 102 4.60 4.85 1.13
N LEU A 103 5.38 5.64 1.86
CA LEU A 103 4.86 6.92 2.34
C LEU A 103 4.60 7.85 1.16
N THR A 104 5.52 7.89 0.21
CA THR A 104 5.33 8.71 -0.98
C THR A 104 4.12 8.24 -1.77
N ALA A 105 3.97 6.93 -1.94
CA ALA A 105 2.83 6.40 -2.67
C ALA A 105 1.52 6.72 -1.96
N SER A 106 1.51 6.63 -0.62
CA SER A 106 0.28 6.88 0.11
C SER A 106 -0.14 8.34 -0.01
N ASN A 107 0.80 9.26 -0.16
CA ASN A 107 0.46 10.67 -0.34
C ASN A 107 -0.37 10.89 -1.59
N SER A 108 -0.17 10.08 -2.62
CA SER A 108 -0.96 10.22 -3.84
C SER A 108 -2.43 9.97 -3.57
N PHE A 109 -2.73 9.02 -2.70
CA PHE A 109 -4.12 8.73 -2.38
C PHE A 109 -4.70 9.77 -1.43
N LEU A 110 -3.90 10.29 -0.52
CA LEU A 110 -4.37 11.31 0.38
C LEU A 110 -4.67 12.60 -0.38
N ASN A 111 -3.86 12.94 -1.35
CA ASN A 111 -4.10 14.13 -2.14
C ASN A 111 -5.42 14.02 -2.89
N ILE A 112 -5.71 12.85 -3.42
CA ILE A 112 -6.96 12.66 -4.11
C ILE A 112 -8.12 12.80 -3.14
N SER A 113 -7.99 12.23 -1.96
CA SER A 113 -9.03 12.34 -0.97
C SER A 113 -9.25 13.78 -0.56
N ASN A 114 -8.18 14.50 -0.35
CA ASN A 114 -8.31 15.89 0.04
C ASN A 114 -9.01 16.70 -1.03
N THR A 115 -8.70 16.41 -2.25
CA THR A 115 -9.33 17.13 -3.34
C THR A 115 -10.80 16.87 -3.34
N TRP A 116 -11.27 15.66 -3.10
CA TRP A 116 -12.59 15.41 -3.11
C TRP A 116 -13.26 15.86 -1.93
N SER A 117 -12.73 15.69 -0.78
CA SER A 117 -13.50 15.91 0.35
C SER A 117 -13.48 17.30 0.68
N GLY A 118 -12.62 17.95 0.15
CA GLY A 118 -12.66 19.22 0.43
C GLY A 118 -13.13 19.58 1.68
N ASP A 119 -13.62 19.14 2.18
CA ASP A 119 -14.15 19.38 3.19
C ASP A 119 -14.08 18.84 4.25
N SER A 120 -14.22 18.57 4.56
CA SER A 120 -14.27 18.12 5.49
C SER A 120 -13.83 17.59 6.22
N HIS A 121 -13.71 17.50 6.50
CA HIS A 121 -13.39 16.87 7.27
C HIS A 121 -12.44 16.48 7.47
N GLY A 122 -12.27 16.66 7.01
CA GLY A 122 -11.34 16.07 6.92
C GLY A 122 -10.72 16.03 8.12
N ARG A 123 -10.80 16.40 8.56
CA ARG A 123 -10.38 16.27 9.48
C ARG A 123 -10.17 15.47 10.12
N VAL A 124 -10.39 15.30 10.13
CA VAL A 124 -10.41 14.46 10.81
C VAL A 124 -9.64 13.50 10.53
N ALA A 125 -9.78 13.17 9.63
CA ALA A 125 -9.17 12.16 9.23
C ALA A 125 -7.79 12.27 9.47
N GLY A 126 -7.28 13.18 9.07
CA GLY A 126 -5.97 13.21 9.16
C GLY A 126 -5.44 13.05 10.46
N SER A 127 -6.03 13.63 11.31
CA SER A 127 -5.50 13.60 12.53
C SER A 127 -5.22 12.32 13.03
N ARG A 128 -6.03 11.45 12.80
CA ARG A 128 -5.87 10.29 13.35
C ARG A 128 -4.75 9.68 12.89
N LEU A 129 -4.29 9.98 11.91
CA LEU A 129 -3.37 9.29 11.41
C LEU A 129 -2.23 9.42 12.11
N THR A 130 -2.17 10.33 12.53
CA THR A 130 -1.08 10.51 13.10
C THR A 130 -0.78 9.72 14.07
N ILE A 131 -1.22 9.21 14.34
CA ILE A 131 -0.98 8.42 15.14
C ILE A 131 0.07 8.14 15.32
N ARG A 132 0.49 8.34 15.13
CA ARG A 132 1.38 8.08 15.28
C ARG A 132 1.77 7.48 15.80
#